data_6d8ee544371bde76f4620da59f9ff606
#
_entry.id   6d8ee544371bde76f4620da59f9ff606
#
_cell.length_a   1.000
_cell.length_b   1.000
_cell.length_c   1.000
_cell.angle_alpha   90.00
_cell.angle_beta   90.00
_cell.angle_gamma   90.00
#
_symmetry.space_group_name_H-M   'P 1'
#
loop_
_entity.id
_entity.type
_entity.pdbx_description
1 polymer ?
#
loop_
_entity_poly.entity_id
_entity_poly.type
_entity_poly.pdbx_seq_one_letter_code
_entity_poly.pdbx_strand_id
1 'polypeptide(L)'
;MQRDFTYIDDLVESIVRLVPCAPSPEARQTGDSLSEVAPFRILNIGNAQPVRLLEFIEAIESATGREAHKNMMEMQPGDVAATWATTDLLQALTGYRPSTPVTDGVAKFVEWYRGYYQV
;
A
#
# COMPACT_ATOMS: atom_id res chain seq x y z
N MET A 1 5.38 -15.75 4.00
CA MET A 1 4.76 -14.79 3.07
C MET A 1 4.88 -13.39 3.64
N GLN A 2 5.29 -12.42 2.80
CA GLN A 2 5.33 -10.99 3.14
C GLN A 2 4.55 -10.20 2.09
N ARG A 3 3.84 -9.15 2.52
CA ARG A 3 3.09 -8.25 1.63
C ARG A 3 3.30 -6.81 2.05
N ASP A 4 3.33 -5.92 1.07
CA ASP A 4 3.32 -4.48 1.28
C ASP A 4 1.86 -4.02 1.33
N PHE A 5 1.39 -3.71 2.54
CA PHE A 5 0.03 -3.22 2.76
C PHE A 5 0.03 -1.70 2.70
N THR A 6 -0.86 -1.15 1.91
CA THR A 6 -1.04 0.29 1.77
C THR A 6 -2.39 0.70 2.36
N TYR A 7 -2.38 1.64 3.29
CA TYR A 7 -3.61 2.17 3.86
C TYR A 7 -4.35 3.01 2.82
N ILE A 8 -5.69 2.95 2.85
CA ILE A 8 -6.53 3.56 1.81
C ILE A 8 -6.34 5.08 1.71
N ASP A 9 -6.20 5.79 2.84
CA ASP A 9 -6.01 7.24 2.81
C ASP A 9 -4.65 7.61 2.19
N ASP A 10 -3.59 6.83 2.46
CA ASP A 10 -2.29 7.02 1.82
C ASP A 10 -2.37 6.80 0.30
N LEU A 11 -3.15 5.81 -0.14
CA LEU A 11 -3.38 5.56 -1.56
C LEU A 11 -4.12 6.73 -2.21
N VAL A 12 -5.22 7.18 -1.59
CA VAL A 12 -6.05 8.30 -2.09
C VAL A 12 -5.24 9.59 -2.13
N GLU A 13 -4.50 9.91 -1.06
CA GLU A 13 -3.63 11.10 -1.02
C GLU A 13 -2.57 11.05 -2.13
N SER A 14 -1.96 9.89 -2.37
CA SER A 14 -1.02 9.70 -3.47
C SER A 14 -1.65 10.03 -4.83
N ILE A 15 -2.87 9.53 -5.08
CA ILE A 15 -3.61 9.77 -6.33
C ILE A 15 -3.93 11.27 -6.47
N VAL A 16 -4.46 11.91 -5.43
CA VAL A 16 -4.81 13.34 -5.45
C VAL A 16 -3.59 14.19 -5.76
N ARG A 17 -2.43 13.89 -5.15
CA ARG A 17 -1.18 14.62 -5.40
C ARG A 17 -0.60 14.37 -6.79
N LEU A 18 -0.93 13.26 -7.43
CA LEU A 18 -0.51 12.96 -8.81
C LEU A 18 -1.34 13.72 -9.86
N VAL A 19 -2.56 14.14 -9.55
CA VAL A 19 -3.42 14.87 -10.50
C VAL A 19 -2.71 16.06 -11.17
N PRO A 20 -2.00 16.96 -10.43
CA PRO A 20 -1.27 18.07 -11.06
C PRO A 20 0.06 17.65 -11.73
N CYS A 21 0.51 16.40 -11.55
CA CYS A 21 1.80 15.90 -12.07
C CYS A 21 1.63 15.22 -13.44
N ALA A 22 0.95 15.87 -14.37
CA ALA A 22 0.75 15.32 -15.70
C ALA A 22 2.08 14.92 -16.36
N PRO A 23 2.15 13.77 -17.04
CA PRO A 23 3.37 13.34 -17.72
C PRO A 23 3.79 14.33 -18.81
N SER A 24 4.99 14.90 -18.70
CA SER A 24 5.59 15.73 -19.74
C SER A 24 7.10 15.47 -19.80
N PRO A 25 7.73 15.65 -20.98
CA PRO A 25 9.19 15.47 -21.13
C PRO A 25 10.00 16.38 -20.22
N GLU A 26 9.51 17.62 -19.97
CA GLU A 26 10.17 18.64 -19.15
C GLU A 26 10.16 18.26 -17.67
N ALA A 27 9.18 17.46 -17.24
CA ALA A 27 9.01 16.99 -15.87
C ALA A 27 9.57 15.59 -15.64
N ARG A 28 10.44 15.07 -16.53
CA ARG A 28 11.07 13.76 -16.39
C ARG A 28 11.95 13.71 -15.15
N GLN A 29 11.77 12.65 -14.37
CA GLN A 29 12.58 12.36 -13.18
C GLN A 29 13.66 11.31 -13.48
N THR A 30 14.65 11.19 -12.60
CA THR A 30 15.63 10.11 -12.66
C THR A 30 14.92 8.76 -12.42
N GLY A 31 15.15 7.80 -13.31
CA GLY A 31 14.50 6.49 -13.25
C GLY A 31 13.00 6.51 -13.61
N ASP A 32 12.54 7.55 -14.30
CA ASP A 32 11.15 7.72 -14.71
C ASP A 32 10.72 6.68 -15.76
N SER A 33 9.52 6.16 -15.59
CA SER A 33 8.82 5.31 -16.56
C SER A 33 8.09 6.10 -17.66
N LEU A 34 8.35 7.42 -17.75
CA LEU A 34 7.73 8.29 -18.74
C LEU A 34 8.00 7.78 -20.16
N SER A 35 6.94 7.57 -20.92
CA SER A 35 7.00 7.21 -22.34
C SER A 35 7.71 8.31 -23.16
N GLU A 36 8.43 7.90 -24.18
CA GLU A 36 9.10 8.82 -25.12
C GLU A 36 8.17 9.30 -26.25
N VAL A 37 7.02 8.61 -26.42
CA VAL A 37 6.13 8.83 -27.58
C VAL A 37 4.73 9.31 -27.17
N ALA A 38 4.42 9.33 -25.87
CA ALA A 38 3.09 9.72 -25.37
C ALA A 38 3.18 10.32 -23.96
N PRO A 39 2.23 11.16 -23.53
CA PRO A 39 2.14 11.66 -22.17
C PRO A 39 1.63 10.55 -21.22
N PHE A 40 2.42 9.50 -21.03
CA PHE A 40 2.09 8.30 -20.30
C PHE A 40 3.22 7.91 -19.37
N ARG A 41 2.85 7.53 -18.14
CA ARG A 41 3.77 7.09 -17.07
C ARG A 41 3.12 5.99 -16.25
N ILE A 42 3.90 5.00 -15.86
CA ILE A 42 3.52 4.00 -14.87
C ILE A 42 4.32 4.26 -13.60
N LEU A 43 3.67 4.26 -12.46
CA LEU A 43 4.34 4.35 -11.17
C LEU A 43 3.66 3.45 -10.13
N ASN A 44 4.42 3.07 -9.14
CA ASN A 44 3.91 2.28 -8.02
C ASN A 44 3.46 3.21 -6.87
N ILE A 45 2.36 2.82 -6.23
CA ILE A 45 1.93 3.38 -4.96
C ILE A 45 1.94 2.23 -3.96
N GLY A 46 2.72 2.35 -2.90
CA GLY A 46 2.88 1.34 -1.85
C GLY A 46 3.52 1.94 -0.62
N ASN A 47 3.51 1.21 0.48
CA ASN A 47 4.12 1.66 1.74
C ASN A 47 5.64 1.39 1.78
N ALA A 48 6.14 0.54 0.87
CA ALA A 48 7.53 0.08 0.81
C ALA A 48 8.03 -0.54 2.13
N GLN A 49 7.12 -1.09 2.93
CA GLN A 49 7.38 -1.76 4.20
C GLN A 49 6.71 -3.13 4.22
N PRO A 50 7.36 -4.17 3.69
CA PRO A 50 6.80 -5.51 3.68
C PRO A 50 6.56 -6.02 5.11
N VAL A 51 5.36 -6.49 5.38
CA VAL A 51 4.92 -7.03 6.66
C VAL A 51 4.67 -8.53 6.52
N ARG A 52 5.06 -9.31 7.52
CA ARG A 52 4.77 -10.75 7.55
C ARG A 52 3.28 -10.99 7.78
N LEU A 53 2.75 -12.05 7.17
CA LEU A 53 1.33 -12.40 7.30
C LEU A 53 0.89 -12.55 8.77
N LEU A 54 1.73 -13.13 9.61
CA LEU A 54 1.40 -13.31 11.03
C LEU A 54 1.32 -11.97 11.76
N GLU A 55 2.20 -11.02 11.47
CA GLU A 55 2.14 -9.65 12.03
C GLU A 55 0.86 -8.91 11.61
N PHE A 56 0.41 -9.13 10.38
CA PHE A 56 -0.87 -8.58 9.93
C PHE A 56 -2.07 -9.19 10.69
N ILE A 57 -2.05 -10.51 10.92
CA ILE A 57 -3.07 -11.20 11.72
C ILE A 57 -3.06 -10.69 13.17
N GLU A 58 -1.88 -10.55 13.78
CA GLU A 58 -1.72 -10.00 15.14
C GLU A 58 -2.28 -8.57 15.26
N ALA A 59 -2.09 -7.74 14.24
CA ALA A 59 -2.69 -6.40 14.18
C ALA A 59 -4.22 -6.47 14.18
N ILE A 60 -4.82 -7.41 13.44
CA ILE A 60 -6.28 -7.63 13.43
C ILE A 60 -6.77 -8.15 14.79
N GLU A 61 -6.08 -9.13 15.37
CA GLU A 61 -6.40 -9.67 16.70
C GLU A 61 -6.40 -8.55 17.75
N SER A 62 -5.37 -7.72 17.74
CA SER A 62 -5.24 -6.58 18.65
C SER A 62 -6.37 -5.55 18.47
N ALA A 63 -6.69 -5.20 17.23
CA ALA A 63 -7.73 -4.21 16.94
C ALA A 63 -9.14 -4.73 17.22
N THR A 64 -9.39 -6.03 17.04
CA THR A 64 -10.70 -6.64 17.30
C THR A 64 -10.90 -7.09 18.73
N GLY A 65 -9.81 -7.35 19.46
CA GLY A 65 -9.83 -7.98 20.79
C GLY A 65 -10.20 -9.47 20.71
N ARG A 66 -10.03 -10.11 19.57
CA ARG A 66 -10.36 -11.52 19.34
C ARG A 66 -9.16 -12.27 18.76
N GLU A 67 -8.92 -13.47 19.25
CA GLU A 67 -7.91 -14.37 18.70
C GLU A 67 -8.44 -15.09 17.46
N ALA A 68 -7.61 -15.19 16.41
CA ALA A 68 -7.95 -15.86 15.17
C ALA A 68 -7.70 -17.37 15.26
N HIS A 69 -8.62 -18.18 14.74
CA HIS A 69 -8.34 -19.59 14.49
C HIS A 69 -7.48 -19.72 13.23
N LYS A 70 -6.21 -20.07 13.44
CA LYS A 70 -5.22 -20.17 12.36
C LYS A 70 -5.16 -21.62 11.83
N ASN A 71 -5.58 -21.83 10.58
CA ASN A 71 -5.35 -23.08 9.87
C ASN A 71 -4.15 -22.91 8.93
N MET A 72 -2.98 -23.32 9.37
CA MET A 72 -1.74 -23.20 8.61
C MET A 72 -1.70 -24.24 7.50
N MET A 73 -1.65 -23.76 6.26
CA MET A 73 -1.58 -24.59 5.06
C MET A 73 -0.28 -24.31 4.30
N GLU A 74 0.11 -25.23 3.44
CA GLU A 74 1.20 -24.99 2.49
C GLU A 74 0.86 -23.84 1.54
N MET A 75 1.90 -23.15 1.07
CA MET A 75 1.75 -22.04 0.12
C MET A 75 1.08 -22.56 -1.16
N GLN A 76 0.04 -21.85 -1.60
CA GLN A 76 -0.72 -22.22 -2.80
C GLN A 76 0.15 -22.11 -4.06
N PRO A 77 0.00 -22.99 -5.06
CA PRO A 77 0.68 -22.83 -6.34
C PRO A 77 0.34 -21.48 -6.99
N GLY A 78 1.37 -20.75 -7.39
CA GLY A 78 1.24 -19.42 -7.98
C GLY A 78 1.36 -18.25 -7.00
N ASP A 79 1.34 -18.51 -5.69
CA ASP A 79 1.66 -17.48 -4.70
C ASP A 79 3.14 -17.14 -4.71
N VAL A 80 3.45 -15.84 -4.51
CA VAL A 80 4.82 -15.37 -4.35
C VAL A 80 5.17 -15.18 -2.87
N ALA A 81 6.41 -15.50 -2.50
CA ALA A 81 6.87 -15.44 -1.12
C ALA A 81 6.83 -14.02 -0.53
N ALA A 82 7.13 -13.01 -1.35
CA ALA A 82 7.13 -11.62 -0.95
C ALA A 82 6.76 -10.70 -2.12
N THR A 83 6.05 -9.61 -1.83
CA THR A 83 5.79 -8.52 -2.77
C THR A 83 6.02 -7.20 -2.07
N TRP A 84 6.67 -6.28 -2.77
CA TRP A 84 6.80 -4.89 -2.36
C TRP A 84 6.98 -4.02 -3.60
N ALA A 85 6.75 -2.71 -3.45
CA ALA A 85 6.94 -1.74 -4.50
C ALA A 85 7.88 -0.61 -4.05
N THR A 86 8.78 -0.16 -4.91
CA THR A 86 9.47 1.11 -4.67
C THR A 86 8.54 2.27 -5.00
N THR A 87 8.56 3.29 -4.16
CA THR A 87 7.74 4.51 -4.29
C THR A 87 8.58 5.75 -4.57
N ASP A 88 9.82 5.56 -5.01
CA ASP A 88 10.77 6.65 -5.23
C ASP A 88 10.28 7.63 -6.29
N LEU A 89 9.68 7.13 -7.38
CA LEU A 89 9.11 7.98 -8.42
C LEU A 89 7.90 8.78 -7.92
N LEU A 90 7.04 8.17 -7.13
CA LEU A 90 5.93 8.87 -6.47
C LEU A 90 6.44 10.03 -5.61
N GLN A 91 7.44 9.75 -4.77
CA GLN A 91 8.05 10.76 -3.91
C GLN A 91 8.73 11.87 -4.70
N ALA A 92 9.45 11.54 -5.77
CA ALA A 92 10.12 12.53 -6.62
C ALA A 92 9.12 13.47 -7.31
N LEU A 93 7.95 12.96 -7.72
CA LEU A 93 6.92 13.74 -8.41
C LEU A 93 6.06 14.59 -7.46
N THR A 94 5.74 14.04 -6.29
CA THR A 94 4.70 14.61 -5.41
C THR A 94 5.22 15.14 -4.09
N GLY A 95 6.45 14.79 -3.71
CA GLY A 95 6.99 15.04 -2.37
C GLY A 95 6.33 14.19 -1.27
N TYR A 96 5.44 13.25 -1.64
CA TYR A 96 4.68 12.43 -0.71
C TYR A 96 5.11 10.96 -0.78
N ARG A 97 5.06 10.30 0.37
CA ARG A 97 5.29 8.86 0.51
C ARG A 97 4.28 8.26 1.49
N PRO A 98 3.56 7.21 1.13
CA PRO A 98 2.77 6.42 2.06
C PRO A 98 3.62 5.99 3.26
N SER A 99 3.08 6.09 4.47
CA SER A 99 3.84 5.79 5.68
C SER A 99 3.00 5.26 6.85
N THR A 100 1.69 5.07 6.65
CA THR A 100 0.82 4.55 7.70
C THR A 100 1.23 3.13 8.09
N PRO A 101 1.62 2.88 9.36
CA PRO A 101 1.91 1.54 9.84
C PRO A 101 0.71 0.61 9.71
N VAL A 102 0.97 -0.68 9.48
CA VAL A 102 -0.12 -1.66 9.31
C VAL A 102 -1.03 -1.73 10.54
N THR A 103 -0.48 -1.62 11.74
CA THR A 103 -1.22 -1.59 13.00
C THR A 103 -2.24 -0.46 13.04
N ASP A 104 -1.83 0.74 12.63
CA ASP A 104 -2.68 1.93 12.63
C ASP A 104 -3.75 1.84 11.53
N GLY A 105 -3.37 1.39 10.34
CA GLY A 105 -4.31 1.18 9.24
C GLY A 105 -5.37 0.14 9.57
N VAL A 106 -4.97 -0.97 10.19
CA VAL A 106 -5.90 -2.03 10.64
C VAL A 106 -6.82 -1.51 11.75
N ALA A 107 -6.31 -0.77 12.73
CA ALA A 107 -7.13 -0.21 13.80
C ALA A 107 -8.21 0.72 13.24
N LYS A 108 -7.86 1.64 12.35
CA LYS A 108 -8.80 2.54 11.67
C LYS A 108 -9.83 1.78 10.83
N PHE A 109 -9.39 0.74 10.13
CA PHE A 109 -10.30 -0.11 9.37
C PHE A 109 -11.32 -0.83 10.27
N VAL A 110 -10.89 -1.39 11.39
CA VAL A 110 -11.77 -2.07 12.35
C VAL A 110 -12.76 -1.09 12.98
N GLU A 111 -12.32 0.13 13.32
CA GLU A 111 -13.20 1.19 13.83
C GLU A 111 -14.29 1.55 12.82
N TRP A 112 -13.89 1.80 11.57
CA TRP A 112 -14.84 2.05 10.47
C TRP A 112 -15.81 0.87 10.28
N TYR A 113 -15.29 -0.36 10.23
CA TYR A 113 -16.09 -1.57 10.03
C TYR A 113 -17.17 -1.73 11.11
N ARG A 114 -16.77 -1.55 12.37
CA ARG A 114 -17.70 -1.60 13.50
C ARG A 114 -18.78 -0.53 13.43
N GLY A 115 -18.40 0.68 13.10
CA GLY A 115 -19.35 1.79 12.93
C GLY A 115 -20.32 1.58 11.77
N TYR A 116 -19.82 1.11 10.66
CA TYR A 116 -20.63 0.87 9.45
C TYR A 116 -21.62 -0.29 9.63
N TYR A 117 -21.18 -1.41 10.16
CA TYR A 117 -22.01 -2.60 10.37
C TYR A 117 -22.71 -2.64 11.73
N GLN A 118 -22.45 -1.69 12.60
CA GLN A 118 -23.03 -1.61 13.97
C GLN A 118 -22.75 -2.87 14.82
N VAL A 119 -21.51 -3.38 14.76
CA VAL A 119 -21.03 -4.59 15.47
C VAL A 119 -19.84 -4.29 16.38
#